data_a0fd986dfd4d87a6b534f35ec64e412e
#
_entry.id   a0fd986dfd4d87a6b534f35ec64e412e
#
_cell.length_a   1.000
_cell.length_b   1.000
_cell.length_c   1.000
_cell.angle_alpha   90.00
_cell.angle_beta   90.00
_cell.angle_gamma   90.00
#
_symmetry.space_group_name_H-M   'P 1'
#
loop_
_entity.id
_entity.type
_entity.pdbx_description
1 polymer ?
#
loop_
_entity_poly.entity_id
_entity_poly.type
_entity_poly.pdbx_seq_one_letter_code
_entity_poly.pdbx_strand_id
1 'polypeptide(L)'
;MLLFDQDELDYHFKQLFKFYRCKLSGFSFHTQKLVGTICINYLQNCYLNQEGEYREKAYELIDDLALIPDLGMFRIIKNYYKYWFNHDSIKYRSIRKFLIDNGLEEFVHRLP
;
A
#
# COMPACT_ATOMS: atom_id res chain seq x y z
N MET A 1 4.26 13.97 -15.70
CA MET A 1 4.22 12.77 -14.86
C MET A 1 5.06 11.67 -15.49
N LEU A 2 6.02 11.16 -14.73
CA LEU A 2 6.80 10.03 -15.18
C LEU A 2 5.98 8.77 -15.03
N LEU A 3 5.75 8.07 -16.14
CA LEU A 3 5.09 6.78 -16.12
C LEU A 3 6.18 5.72 -16.31
N PHE A 4 6.42 4.97 -15.26
CA PHE A 4 7.28 3.79 -15.36
C PHE A 4 6.42 2.64 -15.86
N ASP A 5 6.98 1.76 -16.68
CA ASP A 5 6.30 0.52 -16.98
C ASP A 5 6.36 -0.40 -15.74
N GLN A 6 5.54 -1.45 -15.73
CA GLN A 6 5.43 -2.31 -14.57
C GLN A 6 6.75 -3.05 -14.27
N ASP A 7 7.51 -3.40 -15.30
CA ASP A 7 8.79 -4.09 -15.10
C ASP A 7 9.81 -3.20 -14.38
N GLU A 8 9.85 -1.91 -14.73
CA GLU A 8 10.73 -0.95 -14.06
C GLU A 8 10.31 -0.76 -12.60
N LEU A 9 9.02 -0.63 -12.35
CA LEU A 9 8.49 -0.51 -11.00
C LEU A 9 8.79 -1.75 -10.17
N ASP A 10 8.61 -2.92 -10.74
CA ASP A 10 8.92 -4.19 -10.07
C ASP A 10 10.40 -4.28 -9.71
N TYR A 11 11.28 -3.88 -10.64
CA TYR A 11 12.72 -3.88 -10.37
C TYR A 11 13.08 -2.97 -9.20
N HIS A 12 12.62 -1.73 -9.22
CA HIS A 12 12.92 -0.76 -8.15
C HIS A 12 12.30 -1.19 -6.83
N PHE A 13 11.08 -1.70 -6.87
CA PHE A 13 10.43 -2.16 -5.66
C PHE A 13 11.14 -3.35 -5.04
N LYS A 14 11.66 -4.26 -5.86
CA LYS A 14 12.45 -5.39 -5.39
C LYS A 14 13.68 -4.94 -4.60
N GLN A 15 14.36 -3.89 -5.07
CA GLN A 15 15.53 -3.35 -4.37
C GLN A 15 15.13 -2.72 -3.05
N LEU A 16 14.04 -1.96 -3.04
CA LEU A 16 13.50 -1.35 -1.82
C LEU A 16 13.15 -2.43 -0.79
N PHE A 17 12.47 -3.48 -1.21
CA PHE A 17 12.08 -4.58 -0.33
C PHE A 17 13.30 -5.26 0.28
N LYS A 18 14.32 -5.55 -0.51
CA LYS A 18 15.55 -6.17 -0.01
C LYS A 18 16.21 -5.34 1.08
N PHE A 19 16.20 -4.01 0.91
CA PHE A 19 16.85 -3.12 1.87
C PHE A 19 16.09 -3.03 3.18
N TYR A 20 14.74 -2.89 3.13
CA TYR A 20 13.95 -2.62 4.33
C TYR A 20 13.34 -3.84 4.99
N ARG A 21 13.39 -4.98 4.34
CA ARG A 21 12.79 -6.22 4.85
C ARG A 21 13.23 -6.49 6.29
N CYS A 22 12.25 -6.74 7.16
CA CYS A 22 12.44 -7.13 8.56
C CYS A 22 13.13 -6.07 9.44
N LYS A 23 13.28 -4.83 8.97
CA LYS A 23 13.93 -3.78 9.77
C LYS A 23 13.29 -2.41 9.64
N LEU A 24 12.19 -2.31 8.91
CA LEU A 24 11.55 -1.01 8.62
C LEU A 24 11.09 -0.29 9.89
N SER A 25 10.55 -1.00 10.86
CA SER A 25 10.06 -0.40 12.13
C SER A 25 11.16 0.25 12.96
N GLY A 26 12.44 -0.07 12.68
CA GLY A 26 13.57 0.53 13.36
C GLY A 26 14.04 1.86 12.77
N PHE A 27 13.50 2.26 11.62
CA PHE A 27 13.84 3.53 10.98
C PHE A 27 13.02 4.69 11.56
N SER A 28 13.41 5.93 11.21
CA SER A 28 12.68 7.11 11.65
C SER A 28 11.23 7.11 11.13
N PHE A 29 10.37 7.86 11.80
CA PHE A 29 8.98 8.03 11.36
C PHE A 29 8.91 8.52 9.90
N HIS A 30 9.75 9.52 9.56
CA HIS A 30 9.78 10.06 8.20
C HIS A 30 10.11 8.98 7.16
N THR A 31 11.11 8.15 7.45
CA THR A 31 11.49 7.05 6.55
C THR A 31 10.37 6.02 6.42
N GLN A 32 9.76 5.64 7.53
CA GLN A 32 8.65 4.68 7.50
C GLN A 32 7.47 5.22 6.69
N LYS A 33 7.13 6.49 6.87
CA LYS A 33 6.06 7.14 6.11
C LYS A 33 6.37 7.16 4.61
N LEU A 34 7.62 7.46 4.26
CA LEU A 34 8.05 7.47 2.87
C LEU A 34 7.94 6.09 2.23
N VAL A 35 8.45 5.06 2.91
CA VAL A 35 8.38 3.69 2.40
C VAL A 35 6.93 3.21 2.29
N GLY A 36 6.09 3.54 3.28
CA GLY A 36 4.67 3.23 3.23
C GLY A 36 4.00 3.86 2.01
N THR A 37 4.30 5.12 1.72
CA THR A 37 3.78 5.83 0.55
C THR A 37 4.22 5.15 -0.75
N ILE A 38 5.48 4.74 -0.83
CA ILE A 38 5.99 4.02 -2.01
C ILE A 38 5.25 2.69 -2.19
N CYS A 39 5.00 1.96 -1.11
CA CYS A 39 4.25 0.71 -1.17
C CYS A 39 2.83 0.91 -1.69
N ILE A 40 2.13 1.94 -1.19
CA ILE A 40 0.77 2.25 -1.65
C ILE A 40 0.79 2.64 -3.13
N ASN A 41 1.74 3.46 -3.55
CA ASN A 41 1.87 3.83 -4.96
C ASN A 41 2.15 2.61 -5.84
N TYR A 42 2.96 1.68 -5.36
CA TYR A 42 3.19 0.44 -6.06
C TYR A 42 1.90 -0.37 -6.24
N LEU A 43 1.10 -0.51 -5.17
CA LEU A 43 -0.18 -1.21 -5.25
C LEU A 43 -1.15 -0.53 -6.20
N GLN A 44 -1.19 0.80 -6.22
CA GLN A 44 -2.01 1.55 -7.15
C GLN A 44 -1.60 1.26 -8.61
N ASN A 45 -0.30 1.22 -8.88
CA ASN A 45 0.19 0.90 -10.22
C ASN A 45 -0.13 -0.54 -10.61
N CYS A 46 -0.07 -1.49 -9.67
CA CYS A 46 -0.50 -2.87 -9.92
C CYS A 46 -1.97 -2.91 -10.33
N TYR A 47 -2.82 -2.14 -9.67
CA TYR A 47 -4.23 -2.05 -10.02
C TYR A 47 -4.41 -1.46 -11.43
N LEU A 48 -3.74 -0.34 -11.73
CA LEU A 48 -3.89 0.34 -13.03
C LEU A 48 -3.39 -0.51 -14.19
N ASN A 49 -2.30 -1.25 -13.98
CA ASN A 49 -1.68 -2.08 -15.01
C ASN A 49 -2.23 -3.51 -15.00
N GLN A 50 -3.03 -3.87 -14.02
CA GLN A 50 -3.58 -5.22 -13.81
C GLN A 50 -2.49 -6.29 -13.72
N GLU A 51 -1.31 -5.91 -13.25
CA GLU A 51 -0.19 -6.81 -13.04
C GLU A 51 0.68 -6.30 -11.90
N GLY A 52 1.58 -7.13 -11.41
CA GLY A 52 2.47 -6.75 -10.32
C GLY A 52 2.90 -7.98 -9.55
N GLU A 53 4.19 -8.27 -9.62
CA GLU A 53 4.75 -9.49 -9.06
C GLU A 53 4.94 -9.41 -7.54
N TYR A 54 5.10 -8.21 -6.99
CA TYR A 54 5.54 -8.00 -5.62
C TYR A 54 4.45 -7.44 -4.70
N ARG A 55 3.17 -7.66 -5.01
CA ARG A 55 2.07 -7.17 -4.16
C ARG A 55 2.18 -7.70 -2.73
N GLU A 56 2.46 -8.99 -2.58
CA GLU A 56 2.59 -9.60 -1.25
C GLU A 56 3.76 -8.98 -0.47
N LYS A 57 4.84 -8.61 -1.15
CA LYS A 57 5.98 -7.94 -0.54
C LYS A 57 5.63 -6.52 -0.09
N ALA A 58 4.79 -5.82 -0.84
CA ALA A 58 4.28 -4.52 -0.43
C ALA A 58 3.43 -4.64 0.84
N TYR A 59 2.59 -5.64 0.93
CA TYR A 59 1.81 -5.91 2.14
C TYR A 59 2.73 -6.18 3.34
N GLU A 60 3.76 -6.99 3.13
CA GLU A 60 4.71 -7.33 4.18
C GLU A 60 5.43 -6.09 4.71
N LEU A 61 5.91 -5.21 3.85
CA LEU A 61 6.57 -3.97 4.28
C LEU A 61 5.62 -3.07 5.05
N ILE A 62 4.39 -2.92 4.61
CA ILE A 62 3.40 -2.09 5.32
C ILE A 62 3.11 -2.70 6.70
N ASP A 63 3.01 -4.01 6.79
CA ASP A 63 2.78 -4.67 8.07
C ASP A 63 3.98 -4.56 9.02
N ASP A 64 5.16 -4.27 8.50
CA ASP A 64 6.38 -4.05 9.29
C ASP A 64 6.52 -2.60 9.80
N LEU A 65 5.63 -1.69 9.41
CA LEU A 65 5.60 -0.34 9.96
C LEU A 65 5.31 -0.38 11.46
N ALA A 66 5.84 0.61 12.20
CA ALA A 66 5.58 0.72 13.63
C ALA A 66 4.08 0.83 13.91
N LEU A 67 3.64 0.25 15.02
CA LEU A 67 2.22 0.21 15.42
C LEU A 67 1.84 1.51 16.12
N ILE A 68 1.91 2.63 15.41
CA ILE A 68 1.52 3.94 15.92
C ILE A 68 0.37 4.49 15.06
N PRO A 69 -0.52 5.32 15.66
CA PRO A 69 -1.69 5.83 14.94
C PRO A 69 -1.36 6.54 13.65
N ASP A 70 -0.26 7.27 13.61
CA ASP A 70 0.14 8.08 12.45
C ASP A 70 0.47 7.22 11.21
N LEU A 71 0.76 5.94 11.41
CA LEU A 71 1.04 5.00 10.32
C LEU A 71 -0.11 4.02 10.08
N GLY A 72 -1.19 4.11 10.86
CA GLY A 72 -2.31 3.16 10.77
C GLY A 72 -3.03 3.19 9.44
N MET A 73 -3.09 4.35 8.80
CA MET A 73 -3.78 4.51 7.52
C MET A 73 -3.17 3.63 6.42
N PHE A 74 -1.87 3.43 6.45
CA PHE A 74 -1.20 2.56 5.48
C PHE A 74 -1.73 1.12 5.54
N ARG A 75 -2.00 0.61 6.75
CA ARG A 75 -2.55 -0.75 6.91
C ARG A 75 -3.98 -0.83 6.41
N ILE A 76 -4.78 0.19 6.68
CA ILE A 76 -6.17 0.24 6.20
C ILE A 76 -6.19 0.19 4.68
N ILE A 77 -5.37 1.01 4.03
CA ILE A 77 -5.29 1.06 2.57
C ILE A 77 -4.74 -0.26 2.01
N LYS A 78 -3.70 -0.80 2.64
CA LYS A 78 -3.13 -2.08 2.25
C LYS A 78 -4.20 -3.18 2.27
N ASN A 79 -4.99 -3.23 3.32
CA ASN A 79 -6.06 -4.21 3.43
C ASN A 79 -7.12 -4.01 2.34
N TYR A 80 -7.44 -2.77 1.99
CA TYR A 80 -8.35 -2.48 0.90
C TYR A 80 -7.86 -3.08 -0.41
N TYR A 81 -6.59 -2.83 -0.78
CA TYR A 81 -6.01 -3.38 -2.00
C TYR A 81 -5.95 -4.91 -1.96
N LYS A 82 -5.56 -5.47 -0.82
CA LYS A 82 -5.49 -6.92 -0.66
C LYS A 82 -6.84 -7.57 -0.91
N TYR A 83 -7.89 -7.03 -0.31
CA TYR A 83 -9.24 -7.56 -0.50
C TYR A 83 -9.73 -7.31 -1.93
N TRP A 84 -9.40 -6.16 -2.52
CA TRP A 84 -9.74 -5.88 -3.91
C TRP A 84 -9.13 -6.92 -4.85
N PHE A 85 -7.83 -7.18 -4.76
CA PHE A 85 -7.16 -8.15 -5.62
C PHE A 85 -7.64 -9.58 -5.38
N ASN A 86 -8.11 -9.89 -4.17
CA ASN A 86 -8.66 -11.21 -3.84
C ASN A 86 -10.16 -11.31 -4.17
N HIS A 87 -10.76 -10.28 -4.75
CA HIS A 87 -12.18 -10.23 -5.08
C HIS A 87 -13.10 -10.40 -3.88
N ASP A 88 -12.66 -10.01 -2.69
CA ASP A 88 -13.45 -10.07 -1.47
C ASP A 88 -14.26 -8.77 -1.32
N SER A 89 -15.38 -8.70 -2.05
CA SER A 89 -16.17 -7.48 -2.13
C SER A 89 -16.81 -7.08 -0.79
N ILE A 90 -17.11 -8.05 0.07
CA ILE A 90 -17.69 -7.74 1.39
C ILE A 90 -16.67 -6.96 2.21
N LYS A 91 -15.42 -7.43 2.24
CA LYS A 91 -14.37 -6.81 3.07
C LYS A 91 -13.91 -5.47 2.52
N TYR A 92 -13.68 -5.33 1.21
CA TYR A 92 -13.22 -4.03 0.71
C TYR A 92 -14.31 -2.97 0.77
N ARG A 93 -15.58 -3.34 0.61
CA ARG A 93 -16.70 -2.40 0.77
C ARG A 93 -16.86 -1.96 2.22
N SER A 94 -16.59 -2.85 3.16
CA SER A 94 -16.59 -2.51 4.59
C SER A 94 -15.56 -1.45 4.91
N ILE A 95 -14.35 -1.57 4.36
CA ILE A 95 -13.31 -0.56 4.53
C ILE A 95 -13.72 0.76 3.88
N ARG A 96 -14.30 0.70 2.69
CA ARG A 96 -14.78 1.89 1.98
C ARG A 96 -15.81 2.64 2.82
N LYS A 97 -16.76 1.93 3.40
CA LYS A 97 -17.79 2.53 4.27
C LYS A 97 -17.15 3.16 5.51
N PHE A 98 -16.20 2.46 6.12
CA PHE A 98 -15.47 2.96 7.28
C PHE A 98 -14.79 4.29 6.95
N LEU A 99 -14.12 4.39 5.82
CA LEU A 99 -13.42 5.59 5.40
C LEU A 99 -14.41 6.75 5.16
N ILE A 100 -15.51 6.48 4.49
CA ILE A 100 -16.55 7.49 4.24
C ILE A 100 -17.14 7.99 5.55
N ASP A 101 -17.48 7.08 6.45
CA ASP A 101 -18.07 7.41 7.75
C ASP A 101 -17.13 8.25 8.63
N ASN A 102 -15.83 8.20 8.36
CA ASN A 102 -14.83 8.96 9.08
C ASN A 102 -14.32 10.20 8.34
N GLY A 103 -15.08 10.67 7.35
CA GLY A 103 -14.77 11.93 6.66
C GLY A 103 -13.71 11.83 5.58
N LEU A 104 -13.40 10.62 5.11
CA LEU A 104 -12.36 10.38 4.11
C LEU A 104 -12.92 10.05 2.73
N GLU A 105 -14.10 10.59 2.41
CA GLU A 105 -14.77 10.33 1.14
C GLU A 105 -13.90 10.72 -0.08
N GLU A 106 -13.25 11.88 0.00
CA GLU A 106 -12.36 12.34 -1.06
C GLU A 106 -11.24 11.33 -1.35
N PHE A 107 -10.71 10.74 -0.27
CA PHE A 107 -9.67 9.74 -0.38
C PHE A 107 -10.19 8.47 -1.05
N VAL A 108 -11.42 8.08 -0.74
CA VAL A 108 -12.05 6.87 -1.31
C VAL A 108 -12.15 6.96 -2.82
N HIS A 109 -12.33 8.17 -3.37
CA HIS A 109 -12.40 8.34 -4.82
C HIS A 109 -11.11 7.95 -5.57
N ARG A 110 -10.01 7.83 -4.86
CA ARG A 110 -8.71 7.43 -5.43
C ARG A 110 -8.49 5.91 -5.38
N LEU A 111 -9.35 5.20 -4.67
CA LEU A 111 -9.26 3.74 -4.54
C LEU A 111 -9.99 3.05 -5.69
N PRO A 112 -9.65 1.80 -5.99
CA PRO A 112 -10.37 0.98 -6.96
C PRO A 112 -11.86 0.90 -6.71
#